data_191d123be309e7d94a17a95ad5673329
#
_entry.id   191d123be309e7d94a17a95ad5673329
#
_cell.length_a   1.000
_cell.length_b   1.000
_cell.length_c   1.000
_cell.angle_alpha   90.00
_cell.angle_beta   90.00
_cell.angle_gamma   90.00
#
_symmetry.space_group_name_H-M   'P 1'
#
loop_
_entity.id
_entity.type
_entity.pdbx_description
1 polymer ?
#
loop_
_entity_poly.entity_id
_entity_poly.type
_entity_poly.pdbx_seq_one_letter_code
_entity_poly.pdbx_strand_id
1 'polypeptide(L)'
;MDGMLRRRGGVIERLLHDGDAPVLVRVAQPEPRRVVFGARAVSREAAAYGIARMRFALGVDEDLSGFRRRFARDPLIGPSLRRRPWLRVARRPEPFEALAWAISEQLIEYERAAAIQRRVLAVLGRRWVGWDGAPDGLRDLPATSVLAGTEPALLESLDLAQGRALTLRRAAREVARGRVDLHGSDHEAGWRRLRAIPGIGSWTVEMLALRGQGRHDQLPAGDLGLLKLVGRLLSGGDPRALASESQVRAFFAPYGEWAGLAAAHMIEL
;
A
#
# COMPACT_ATOMS: atom_id res chain seq x y z
N MET A 1 9.81 -7.55 -4.19
CA MET A 1 9.50 -6.15 -4.59
C MET A 1 8.80 -6.18 -5.94
N ASP A 2 7.82 -5.31 -6.12
CA ASP A 2 6.98 -5.22 -7.33
C ASP A 2 7.70 -4.64 -8.56
N GLY A 3 8.87 -4.05 -8.42
CA GLY A 3 9.67 -3.49 -9.53
C GLY A 3 9.45 -1.99 -9.77
N MET A 4 8.62 -1.34 -8.97
CA MET A 4 8.36 0.10 -9.10
C MET A 4 9.38 0.98 -8.38
N LEU A 5 10.17 0.41 -7.49
CA LEU A 5 11.15 1.11 -6.68
C LEU A 5 12.56 0.59 -6.98
N ARG A 6 13.49 1.49 -7.22
CA ARG A 6 14.91 1.18 -7.40
C ARG A 6 15.71 1.75 -6.23
N ARG A 7 16.67 0.97 -5.72
CA ARG A 7 17.61 1.41 -4.70
C ARG A 7 19.04 1.32 -5.26
N ARG A 8 19.74 2.44 -5.24
CA ARG A 8 21.12 2.54 -5.73
C ARG A 8 21.91 3.51 -4.85
N GLY A 9 23.03 3.06 -4.28
CA GLY A 9 23.93 3.92 -3.50
C GLY A 9 23.24 4.64 -2.31
N GLY A 10 22.32 3.98 -1.60
CA GLY A 10 21.58 4.60 -0.50
C GLY A 10 20.42 5.52 -0.92
N VAL A 11 20.23 5.74 -2.22
CA VAL A 11 19.13 6.53 -2.78
C VAL A 11 17.99 5.61 -3.23
N ILE A 12 16.79 5.97 -2.88
CA ILE A 12 15.56 5.36 -3.39
C ILE A 12 15.07 6.20 -4.57
N GLU A 13 14.78 5.56 -5.68
CA GLU A 13 14.21 6.18 -6.88
C GLU A 13 12.84 5.58 -7.17
N ARG A 14 11.87 6.45 -7.43
CA ARG A 14 10.49 6.09 -7.74
C ARG A 14 9.98 6.92 -8.89
N LEU A 15 9.44 6.29 -9.92
CA LEU A 15 8.66 6.95 -10.96
C LEU A 15 7.20 7.05 -10.50
N LEU A 16 6.64 8.24 -10.59
CA LEU A 16 5.23 8.54 -10.37
C LEU A 16 4.72 9.35 -11.56
N HIS A 17 3.40 9.53 -11.63
CA HIS A 17 2.77 10.41 -12.61
C HIS A 17 1.76 11.33 -11.92
N ASP A 18 1.80 12.60 -12.24
CA ASP A 18 0.77 13.58 -11.96
C ASP A 18 -0.09 13.71 -13.21
N GLY A 19 -1.27 13.09 -13.23
CA GLY A 19 -1.98 12.84 -14.47
C GLY A 19 -1.13 12.01 -15.44
N ASP A 20 -0.78 12.57 -16.60
CA ASP A 20 0.13 11.96 -17.57
C ASP A 20 1.58 12.45 -17.46
N ALA A 21 1.84 13.44 -16.61
CA ALA A 21 3.17 14.01 -16.43
C ALA A 21 4.06 13.10 -15.58
N PRO A 22 5.18 12.57 -16.11
CA PRO A 22 6.10 11.74 -15.35
C PRO A 22 6.88 12.57 -14.33
N VAL A 23 7.06 11.98 -13.15
CA VAL A 23 7.82 12.55 -12.03
C VAL A 23 8.79 11.50 -11.49
N LEU A 24 10.07 11.71 -11.66
CA LEU A 24 11.10 10.88 -11.02
C LEU A 24 11.46 11.47 -9.67
N VAL A 25 11.08 10.80 -8.60
CA VAL A 25 11.42 11.21 -7.23
C VAL A 25 12.62 10.41 -6.72
N ARG A 26 13.57 11.10 -6.13
CA ARG A 26 14.74 10.55 -5.47
C ARG A 26 14.71 10.90 -3.98
N VAL A 27 14.94 9.90 -3.14
CA VAL A 27 14.93 10.06 -1.70
C VAL A 27 16.21 9.51 -1.13
N ALA A 28 16.90 10.29 -0.31
CA ALA A 28 18.11 9.90 0.39
C ALA A 28 17.98 10.22 1.89
N GLN A 29 18.63 9.42 2.72
CA GLN A 29 18.77 9.67 4.14
C GLN A 29 20.25 9.80 4.48
N PRO A 30 20.86 11.01 4.32
CA PRO A 30 22.27 11.21 4.60
C PRO A 30 22.61 11.09 6.10
N GLU A 31 21.63 11.35 6.96
CA GLU A 31 21.77 11.32 8.42
C GLU A 31 20.51 10.68 9.06
N PRO A 32 20.61 10.08 10.27
CA PRO A 32 19.49 9.37 10.90
C PRO A 32 18.19 10.20 11.05
N ARG A 33 18.29 11.53 11.12
CA ARG A 33 17.13 12.42 11.31
C ARG A 33 16.85 13.34 10.12
N ARG A 34 17.57 13.14 9.00
CA ARG A 34 17.45 14.01 7.83
C ARG A 34 17.13 13.19 6.59
N VAL A 35 15.94 13.39 6.04
CA VAL A 35 15.53 12.81 4.76
C VAL A 35 15.47 13.92 3.72
N VAL A 36 16.10 13.72 2.59
CA VAL A 36 16.17 14.68 1.48
C VAL A 36 15.37 14.11 0.31
N PHE A 37 14.51 14.95 -0.24
CA PHE A 37 13.71 14.62 -1.42
C PHE A 37 14.14 15.54 -2.57
N GLY A 38 14.31 14.95 -3.74
CA GLY A 38 14.48 15.64 -5.00
C GLY A 38 13.53 15.06 -6.04
N ALA A 39 13.06 15.88 -6.96
CA ALA A 39 12.24 15.40 -8.07
C ALA A 39 12.69 16.03 -9.39
N ARG A 40 12.55 15.25 -10.48
CA ARG A 40 12.63 15.72 -11.86
C ARG A 40 11.25 15.54 -12.48
N ALA A 41 10.71 16.60 -13.04
CA ALA A 41 9.38 16.63 -13.66
C ALA A 41 9.33 17.70 -14.74
N VAL A 42 8.26 17.71 -15.52
CA VAL A 42 8.01 18.72 -16.58
C VAL A 42 7.58 20.07 -16.01
N SER A 43 7.07 20.09 -14.77
CA SER A 43 6.65 21.32 -14.08
C SER A 43 7.02 21.27 -12.58
N ARG A 44 6.98 22.44 -11.94
CA ARG A 44 7.22 22.55 -10.49
C ARG A 44 6.09 21.92 -9.69
N GLU A 45 4.86 22.03 -10.18
CA GLU A 45 3.65 21.46 -9.56
C GLU A 45 3.73 19.93 -9.56
N ALA A 46 4.06 19.33 -10.70
CA ALA A 46 4.24 17.89 -10.80
C ALA A 46 5.40 17.40 -9.89
N ALA A 47 6.51 18.15 -9.81
CA ALA A 47 7.59 17.83 -8.90
C ALA A 47 7.14 17.87 -7.43
N ALA A 48 6.37 18.89 -7.04
CA ALA A 48 5.82 19.05 -5.70
C ALA A 48 4.85 17.90 -5.37
N TYR A 49 3.98 17.54 -6.32
CA TYR A 49 3.09 16.39 -6.19
C TYR A 49 3.87 15.10 -5.90
N GLY A 50 4.84 14.75 -6.72
CA GLY A 50 5.62 13.52 -6.55
C GLY A 50 6.36 13.48 -5.21
N ILE A 51 6.94 14.62 -4.76
CA ILE A 51 7.58 14.74 -3.45
C ILE A 51 6.55 14.51 -2.34
N ALA A 52 5.37 15.14 -2.41
CA ALA A 52 4.32 14.98 -1.41
C ALA A 52 3.86 13.52 -1.31
N ARG A 53 3.66 12.83 -2.44
CA ARG A 53 3.29 11.41 -2.48
C ARG A 53 4.36 10.51 -1.85
N MET A 54 5.64 10.76 -2.12
CA MET A 54 6.74 10.01 -1.50
C MET A 54 6.91 10.33 -0.01
N ARG A 55 6.69 11.56 0.42
CA ARG A 55 6.65 11.92 1.86
C ARG A 55 5.55 11.17 2.58
N PHE A 56 4.34 11.12 1.99
CA PHE A 56 3.23 10.32 2.50
C PHE A 56 3.58 8.82 2.60
N ALA A 57 4.15 8.25 1.53
CA ALA A 57 4.50 6.82 1.48
C ALA A 57 5.52 6.43 2.57
N LEU A 58 6.48 7.31 2.84
CA LEU A 58 7.51 7.10 3.86
C LEU A 58 7.10 7.55 5.27
N GLY A 59 5.94 8.21 5.41
CA GLY A 59 5.42 8.67 6.70
C GLY A 59 6.33 9.67 7.41
N VAL A 60 7.13 10.46 6.67
CA VAL A 60 8.14 11.36 7.26
C VAL A 60 7.54 12.53 8.01
N ASP A 61 6.30 12.91 7.67
CA ASP A 61 5.58 14.02 8.30
C ASP A 61 4.68 13.57 9.45
N GLU A 62 4.66 12.28 9.74
CA GLU A 62 3.73 11.70 10.67
C GLU A 62 4.23 11.81 12.11
N ASP A 63 3.47 12.49 12.96
CA ASP A 63 3.75 12.53 14.39
C ASP A 63 3.11 11.34 15.11
N LEU A 64 3.93 10.35 15.44
CA LEU A 64 3.54 9.19 16.22
C LEU A 64 3.86 9.35 17.73
N SER A 65 4.13 10.56 18.21
CA SER A 65 4.46 10.80 19.62
C SER A 65 3.32 10.40 20.55
N GLY A 66 2.06 10.66 20.16
CA GLY A 66 0.86 10.26 20.90
C GLY A 66 0.76 8.75 21.04
N PHE A 67 0.91 8.03 19.93
CA PHE A 67 0.92 6.57 19.92
C PHE A 67 2.03 6.01 20.84
N ARG A 68 3.25 6.50 20.69
CA ARG A 68 4.39 6.06 21.49
C ARG A 68 4.20 6.32 22.97
N ARG A 69 3.71 7.48 23.38
CA ARG A 69 3.43 7.80 24.78
C ARG A 69 2.37 6.86 25.37
N ARG A 70 1.28 6.64 24.62
CA ARG A 70 0.15 5.83 25.07
C ARG A 70 0.54 4.36 25.26
N PHE A 71 1.32 3.80 24.35
CA PHE A 71 1.63 2.36 24.30
C PHE A 71 3.07 2.00 24.67
N ALA A 72 3.86 2.93 25.23
CA ALA A 72 5.24 2.68 25.64
C ALA A 72 5.41 1.49 26.60
N ARG A 73 4.41 1.26 27.47
CA ARG A 73 4.39 0.18 28.48
C ARG A 73 3.48 -0.98 28.10
N ASP A 74 2.91 -0.96 26.93
CA ASP A 74 2.09 -2.07 26.43
C ASP A 74 2.93 -3.35 26.35
N PRO A 75 2.44 -4.48 26.91
CA PRO A 75 3.23 -5.71 26.97
C PRO A 75 3.52 -6.32 25.60
N LEU A 76 2.66 -6.06 24.60
CA LEU A 76 2.77 -6.65 23.28
C LEU A 76 3.61 -5.76 22.35
N ILE A 77 3.26 -4.49 22.20
CA ILE A 77 3.93 -3.59 21.25
C ILE A 77 5.03 -2.72 21.88
N GLY A 78 5.04 -2.54 23.18
CA GLY A 78 6.04 -1.73 23.89
C GLY A 78 7.50 -2.13 23.59
N PRO A 79 7.85 -3.42 23.55
CA PRO A 79 9.19 -3.87 23.14
C PRO A 79 9.54 -3.44 21.70
N SER A 80 8.58 -3.55 20.77
CA SER A 80 8.75 -3.10 19.38
C SER A 80 8.94 -1.60 19.31
N LEU A 81 8.14 -0.81 20.04
CA LEU A 81 8.26 0.65 20.10
C LEU A 81 9.62 1.13 20.61
N ARG A 82 10.22 0.44 21.56
CA ARG A 82 11.56 0.77 22.07
C ARG A 82 12.66 0.42 21.08
N ARG A 83 12.56 -0.75 20.42
CA ARG A 83 13.57 -1.21 19.45
C ARG A 83 13.48 -0.50 18.11
N ARG A 84 12.27 -0.16 17.67
CA ARG A 84 11.96 0.39 16.35
C ARG A 84 11.03 1.62 16.42
N PRO A 85 11.44 2.71 17.09
CA PRO A 85 10.61 3.90 17.25
C PRO A 85 10.29 4.60 15.93
N TRP A 86 11.03 4.25 14.87
CA TRP A 86 10.84 4.75 13.51
C TRP A 86 9.88 3.92 12.68
N LEU A 87 9.38 2.78 13.18
CA LEU A 87 8.49 1.92 12.40
C LEU A 87 7.23 2.69 11.99
N ARG A 88 6.88 2.54 10.74
CA ARG A 88 5.69 3.12 10.08
C ARG A 88 4.97 2.02 9.33
N VAL A 89 3.68 2.18 9.11
CA VAL A 89 2.96 1.36 8.14
C VAL A 89 3.59 1.59 6.76
N ALA A 90 3.94 0.50 6.07
CA ALA A 90 4.44 0.58 4.70
C ALA A 90 3.30 1.03 3.77
N ARG A 91 3.28 2.31 3.41
CA ARG A 91 2.27 2.91 2.54
C ARG A 91 2.68 2.86 1.07
N ARG A 92 1.70 2.99 0.22
CA ARG A 92 1.89 3.20 -1.22
C ARG A 92 1.77 4.69 -1.55
N PRO A 93 2.59 5.22 -2.48
CA PRO A 93 2.48 6.63 -2.86
C PRO A 93 1.08 6.97 -3.38
N GLU A 94 0.48 6.07 -4.15
CA GLU A 94 -0.82 6.25 -4.77
C GLU A 94 -1.87 5.32 -4.12
N PRO A 95 -3.05 5.85 -3.73
CA PRO A 95 -4.10 5.01 -3.16
C PRO A 95 -4.59 3.93 -4.13
N PHE A 96 -4.65 4.23 -5.43
CA PHE A 96 -5.01 3.22 -6.41
C PHE A 96 -3.98 2.09 -6.51
N GLU A 97 -2.70 2.37 -6.28
CA GLU A 97 -1.67 1.33 -6.20
C GLU A 97 -1.95 0.37 -5.02
N ALA A 98 -2.31 0.92 -3.85
CA ALA A 98 -2.67 0.10 -2.70
C ALA A 98 -3.89 -0.80 -2.99
N LEU A 99 -4.92 -0.24 -3.66
CA LEU A 99 -6.10 -1.00 -4.06
C LEU A 99 -5.77 -2.10 -5.09
N ALA A 100 -5.03 -1.75 -6.13
CA ALA A 100 -4.67 -2.70 -7.20
C ALA A 100 -3.83 -3.86 -6.66
N TRP A 101 -2.89 -3.55 -5.77
CA TRP A 101 -2.06 -4.59 -5.15
C TRP A 101 -2.83 -5.42 -4.14
N ALA A 102 -3.71 -4.83 -3.32
CA ALA A 102 -4.60 -5.59 -2.45
C ALA A 102 -5.47 -6.58 -3.24
N ILE A 103 -6.01 -6.18 -4.39
CA ILE A 103 -6.78 -7.10 -5.26
C ILE A 103 -5.88 -8.23 -5.79
N SER A 104 -4.65 -7.93 -6.18
CA SER A 104 -3.74 -8.95 -6.72
C SER A 104 -3.21 -9.92 -5.65
N GLU A 105 -3.15 -9.50 -4.40
CA GLU A 105 -2.62 -10.26 -3.25
C GLU A 105 -3.66 -11.21 -2.62
N GLN A 106 -4.95 -11.10 -3.00
CA GLN A 106 -6.01 -11.93 -2.42
C GLN A 106 -5.72 -13.42 -2.52
N LEU A 107 -5.71 -14.12 -1.38
CA LEU A 107 -5.63 -15.58 -1.27
C LEU A 107 -4.39 -16.23 -1.94
N ILE A 108 -3.29 -15.51 -2.05
CA ILE A 108 -2.03 -16.05 -2.58
C ILE A 108 -0.83 -15.59 -1.76
N GLU A 109 0.26 -16.32 -1.88
CA GLU A 109 1.54 -15.99 -1.26
C GLU A 109 2.11 -14.68 -1.84
N TYR A 110 2.80 -13.93 -0.98
CA TYR A 110 3.37 -12.61 -1.32
C TYR A 110 4.31 -12.67 -2.54
N GLU A 111 5.17 -13.69 -2.62
CA GLU A 111 6.12 -13.87 -3.72
C GLU A 111 5.42 -14.04 -5.07
N ARG A 112 4.33 -14.81 -5.08
CA ARG A 112 3.50 -14.99 -6.27
C ARG A 112 2.79 -13.70 -6.65
N ALA A 113 2.21 -13.00 -5.69
CA ALA A 113 1.59 -11.69 -5.93
C ALA A 113 2.60 -10.70 -6.52
N ALA A 114 3.79 -10.59 -5.93
CA ALA A 114 4.86 -9.73 -6.43
C ALA A 114 5.32 -10.11 -7.85
N ALA A 115 5.32 -11.40 -8.19
CA ALA A 115 5.62 -11.85 -9.56
C ALA A 115 4.55 -11.40 -10.57
N ILE A 116 3.26 -11.51 -10.21
CA ILE A 116 2.14 -11.03 -11.02
C ILE A 116 2.24 -9.51 -11.21
N GLN A 117 2.47 -8.78 -10.13
CA GLN A 117 2.62 -7.31 -10.16
C GLN A 117 3.74 -6.88 -11.11
N ARG A 118 4.90 -7.55 -11.05
CA ARG A 118 6.02 -7.28 -12.00
C ARG A 118 5.64 -7.54 -13.45
N ARG A 119 4.87 -8.62 -13.75
CA ARG A 119 4.41 -8.89 -15.13
C ARG A 119 3.43 -7.82 -15.61
N VAL A 120 2.47 -7.43 -14.78
CA VAL A 120 1.52 -6.35 -15.09
C VAL A 120 2.27 -5.06 -15.38
N LEU A 121 3.25 -4.69 -14.55
CA LEU A 121 4.09 -3.50 -14.78
C LEU A 121 4.95 -3.63 -16.03
N ALA A 122 5.48 -4.81 -16.32
CA ALA A 122 6.31 -5.02 -17.51
C ALA A 122 5.53 -4.80 -18.80
N VAL A 123 4.26 -5.17 -18.83
CA VAL A 123 3.39 -5.10 -20.03
C VAL A 123 2.64 -3.78 -20.10
N LEU A 124 1.98 -3.38 -19.00
CA LEU A 124 1.03 -2.26 -18.98
C LEU A 124 1.56 -1.02 -18.26
N GLY A 125 2.63 -1.15 -17.46
CA GLY A 125 3.16 -0.05 -16.64
C GLY A 125 3.62 1.13 -17.47
N ARG A 126 3.36 2.34 -16.97
CA ARG A 126 3.84 3.58 -17.57
C ARG A 126 5.36 3.63 -17.50
N ARG A 127 5.99 3.88 -18.64
CA ARG A 127 7.45 3.87 -18.78
C ARG A 127 8.01 5.27 -18.60
N TRP A 128 9.21 5.32 -18.06
CA TRP A 128 10.04 6.49 -18.09
C TRP A 128 11.03 6.40 -19.25
N VAL A 129 11.04 7.40 -20.07
CA VAL A 129 12.15 7.67 -20.98
C VAL A 129 12.91 8.81 -20.34
N GLY A 130 14.18 8.61 -19.99
CA GLY A 130 15.01 9.62 -19.35
C GLY A 130 15.02 10.94 -20.12
N TRP A 131 15.40 12.02 -19.47
CA TRP A 131 15.51 13.35 -20.11
C TRP A 131 16.52 13.39 -21.26
N ASP A 132 17.40 12.41 -21.33
CA ASP A 132 18.34 12.14 -22.40
C ASP A 132 17.78 11.20 -23.49
N GLY A 133 16.52 10.81 -23.39
CA GLY A 133 15.86 9.87 -24.30
C GLY A 133 16.20 8.40 -24.04
N ALA A 134 17.07 8.08 -23.07
CA ALA A 134 17.41 6.71 -22.73
C ALA A 134 16.35 6.04 -21.85
N PRO A 135 15.98 4.76 -22.11
CA PRO A 135 15.08 4.01 -21.23
C PRO A 135 15.74 3.81 -19.85
N ASP A 136 15.11 4.34 -18.79
CA ASP A 136 15.63 4.19 -17.42
C ASP A 136 15.25 2.86 -16.75
N GLY A 137 14.36 2.09 -17.34
CA GLY A 137 13.89 0.81 -16.81
C GLY A 137 12.87 0.95 -15.65
N LEU A 138 12.69 2.16 -15.09
CA LEU A 138 11.67 2.41 -14.09
C LEU A 138 10.26 2.38 -14.73
N ARG A 139 9.33 1.90 -13.95
CA ARG A 139 7.91 1.83 -14.34
C ARG A 139 7.04 2.32 -13.21
N ASP A 140 5.95 2.94 -13.57
CA ASP A 140 4.87 3.27 -12.66
C ASP A 140 3.64 2.41 -12.96
N LEU A 141 2.68 2.41 -12.04
CA LEU A 141 1.42 1.71 -12.20
C LEU A 141 0.73 2.12 -13.52
N PRO A 142 0.07 1.19 -14.23
CA PRO A 142 -0.77 1.55 -15.36
C PRO A 142 -1.82 2.58 -14.95
N ALA A 143 -2.14 3.52 -15.82
CA ALA A 143 -3.25 4.44 -15.59
C ALA A 143 -4.55 3.66 -15.36
N THR A 144 -5.44 4.19 -14.53
CA THR A 144 -6.73 3.56 -14.23
C THR A 144 -7.58 3.36 -15.49
N SER A 145 -7.51 4.28 -16.46
CA SER A 145 -8.18 4.17 -17.77
C SER A 145 -7.65 2.99 -18.59
N VAL A 146 -6.33 2.75 -18.56
CA VAL A 146 -5.70 1.60 -19.24
C VAL A 146 -6.17 0.30 -18.61
N LEU A 147 -6.10 0.16 -17.29
CA LEU A 147 -6.56 -1.05 -16.60
C LEU A 147 -8.07 -1.29 -16.80
N ALA A 148 -8.88 -0.24 -16.80
CA ALA A 148 -10.32 -0.32 -17.06
C ALA A 148 -10.64 -0.84 -18.47
N GLY A 149 -9.80 -0.52 -19.44
CA GLY A 149 -9.92 -0.96 -20.84
C GLY A 149 -9.19 -2.27 -21.16
N THR A 150 -8.30 -2.74 -20.31
CA THR A 150 -7.51 -3.96 -20.56
C THR A 150 -8.42 -5.20 -20.63
N GLU A 151 -8.24 -6.04 -21.66
CA GLU A 151 -8.98 -7.29 -21.77
C GLU A 151 -8.63 -8.26 -20.60
N PRO A 152 -9.63 -8.94 -20.00
CA PRO A 152 -9.37 -9.89 -18.92
C PRO A 152 -8.36 -10.97 -19.29
N ALA A 153 -8.45 -11.49 -20.52
CA ALA A 153 -7.55 -12.53 -21.05
C ALA A 153 -6.07 -12.09 -21.01
N LEU A 154 -5.78 -10.80 -21.23
CA LEU A 154 -4.42 -10.27 -21.10
C LEU A 154 -3.95 -10.31 -19.64
N LEU A 155 -4.79 -9.90 -18.69
CA LEU A 155 -4.44 -9.98 -17.26
C LEU A 155 -4.27 -11.44 -16.78
N GLU A 156 -5.09 -12.34 -17.31
CA GLU A 156 -4.98 -13.78 -17.02
C GLU A 156 -3.68 -14.37 -17.59
N SER A 157 -3.25 -13.96 -18.79
CA SER A 157 -1.96 -14.36 -19.36
C SER A 157 -0.76 -13.89 -18.52
N LEU A 158 -0.96 -12.88 -17.67
CA LEU A 158 0.02 -12.39 -16.68
C LEU A 158 -0.07 -13.10 -15.33
N ASP A 159 -0.81 -14.21 -15.25
CA ASP A 159 -1.04 -15.05 -14.05
C ASP A 159 -2.02 -14.41 -13.02
N LEU A 160 -2.76 -13.37 -13.39
CA LEU A 160 -3.82 -12.83 -12.55
C LEU A 160 -5.11 -13.61 -12.78
N ALA A 161 -5.53 -14.39 -11.77
CA ALA A 161 -6.74 -15.21 -11.90
C ALA A 161 -7.96 -14.39 -12.33
N GLN A 162 -8.84 -14.98 -13.17
CA GLN A 162 -9.98 -14.33 -13.82
C GLN A 162 -10.81 -13.46 -12.87
N GLY A 163 -11.18 -13.97 -11.71
CA GLY A 163 -11.97 -13.21 -10.73
C GLY A 163 -11.27 -11.93 -10.29
N ARG A 164 -9.95 -11.98 -10.02
CA ARG A 164 -9.15 -10.81 -9.65
C ARG A 164 -8.94 -9.86 -10.82
N ALA A 165 -8.77 -10.38 -12.03
CA ALA A 165 -8.68 -9.57 -13.26
C ALA A 165 -9.95 -8.74 -13.49
N LEU A 166 -11.12 -9.37 -13.37
CA LEU A 166 -12.42 -8.70 -13.48
C LEU A 166 -12.63 -7.67 -12.38
N THR A 167 -12.25 -8.02 -11.14
CA THR A 167 -12.34 -7.12 -9.98
C THR A 167 -11.46 -5.89 -10.17
N LEU A 168 -10.20 -6.07 -10.57
CA LEU A 168 -9.25 -4.99 -10.84
C LEU A 168 -9.76 -4.04 -11.93
N ARG A 169 -10.27 -4.59 -13.04
CA ARG A 169 -10.87 -3.79 -14.12
C ARG A 169 -12.06 -2.96 -13.66
N ARG A 170 -12.96 -3.56 -12.87
CA ARG A 170 -14.14 -2.87 -12.33
C ARG A 170 -13.74 -1.75 -11.39
N ALA A 171 -12.81 -2.01 -10.46
CA ALA A 171 -12.27 -1.00 -9.56
C ALA A 171 -11.60 0.15 -10.33
N ALA A 172 -10.74 -0.17 -11.30
CA ALA A 172 -10.10 0.81 -12.16
C ALA A 172 -11.11 1.68 -12.93
N ARG A 173 -12.20 1.08 -13.40
CA ARG A 173 -13.28 1.79 -14.11
C ARG A 173 -14.02 2.78 -13.21
N GLU A 174 -14.30 2.42 -11.96
CA GLU A 174 -14.97 3.32 -11.02
C GLU A 174 -14.10 4.53 -10.70
N VAL A 175 -12.80 4.32 -10.51
CA VAL A 175 -11.83 5.40 -10.27
C VAL A 175 -11.63 6.25 -11.54
N ALA A 176 -11.39 5.63 -12.70
CA ALA A 176 -11.18 6.36 -13.95
C ALA A 176 -12.38 7.23 -14.37
N ARG A 177 -13.59 6.84 -13.96
CA ARG A 177 -14.83 7.62 -14.20
C ARG A 177 -15.13 8.67 -13.14
N GLY A 178 -14.22 8.87 -12.18
CA GLY A 178 -14.41 9.80 -11.07
C GLY A 178 -15.55 9.44 -10.11
N ARG A 179 -16.05 8.19 -10.16
CA ARG A 179 -17.14 7.73 -9.28
C ARG A 179 -16.64 7.33 -7.90
N VAL A 180 -15.36 7.06 -7.77
CA VAL A 180 -14.62 6.84 -6.53
C VAL A 180 -13.44 7.78 -6.54
N ASP A 181 -13.46 8.77 -5.65
CA ASP A 181 -12.31 9.61 -5.37
C ASP A 181 -11.50 8.98 -4.23
N LEU A 182 -10.31 8.48 -4.57
CA LEU A 182 -9.42 7.85 -3.60
C LEU A 182 -8.56 8.85 -2.83
N HIS A 183 -8.45 10.09 -3.31
CA HIS A 183 -7.70 11.19 -2.69
C HIS A 183 -8.57 12.11 -1.84
N GLY A 184 -9.88 12.06 -2.04
CA GLY A 184 -10.84 12.87 -1.30
C GLY A 184 -10.89 12.52 0.19
N SER A 185 -11.50 13.39 0.98
CA SER A 185 -11.64 13.21 2.43
C SER A 185 -12.76 12.25 2.84
N ASP A 186 -13.78 12.05 2.00
CA ASP A 186 -14.87 11.10 2.27
C ASP A 186 -14.48 9.69 1.81
N HIS A 187 -13.60 9.07 2.58
CA HIS A 187 -13.16 7.71 2.30
C HIS A 187 -14.29 6.69 2.39
N GLU A 188 -15.21 6.86 3.34
CA GLU A 188 -16.32 5.92 3.59
C GLU A 188 -17.26 5.79 2.39
N ALA A 189 -17.56 6.88 1.70
CA ALA A 189 -18.36 6.85 0.48
C ALA A 189 -17.64 6.05 -0.63
N GLY A 190 -16.35 6.27 -0.80
CA GLY A 190 -15.51 5.52 -1.72
C GLY A 190 -15.48 4.02 -1.38
N TRP A 191 -15.31 3.68 -0.11
CA TRP A 191 -15.28 2.28 0.36
C TRP A 191 -16.60 1.55 0.16
N ARG A 192 -17.74 2.21 0.45
CA ARG A 192 -19.07 1.63 0.18
C ARG A 192 -19.23 1.29 -1.29
N ARG A 193 -18.81 2.19 -2.18
CA ARG A 193 -18.89 1.97 -3.61
C ARG A 193 -17.97 0.84 -4.08
N LEU A 194 -16.74 0.78 -3.58
CA LEU A 194 -15.81 -0.29 -3.89
C LEU A 194 -16.32 -1.65 -3.43
N ARG A 195 -16.92 -1.74 -2.24
CA ARG A 195 -17.51 -3.00 -1.71
C ARG A 195 -18.68 -3.53 -2.53
N ALA A 196 -19.34 -2.68 -3.32
CA ALA A 196 -20.37 -3.14 -4.26
C ALA A 196 -19.78 -3.91 -5.47
N ILE A 197 -18.46 -3.88 -5.67
CA ILE A 197 -17.78 -4.62 -6.72
C ILE A 197 -17.54 -6.06 -6.25
N PRO A 198 -18.05 -7.08 -6.96
CA PRO A 198 -17.74 -8.48 -6.65
C PRO A 198 -16.22 -8.72 -6.55
N GLY A 199 -15.79 -9.36 -5.46
CA GLY A 199 -14.39 -9.62 -5.17
C GLY A 199 -13.70 -8.53 -4.33
N ILE A 200 -14.36 -7.44 -3.95
CA ILE A 200 -13.85 -6.46 -2.99
C ILE A 200 -14.56 -6.64 -1.65
N GLY A 201 -13.89 -7.27 -0.72
CA GLY A 201 -14.33 -7.46 0.67
C GLY A 201 -13.76 -6.40 1.63
N SER A 202 -14.04 -6.60 2.94
CA SER A 202 -13.52 -5.77 4.02
C SER A 202 -12.00 -5.66 3.98
N TRP A 203 -11.30 -6.79 3.90
CA TRP A 203 -9.84 -6.84 3.88
C TRP A 203 -9.22 -5.97 2.77
N THR A 204 -9.76 -6.01 1.54
CA THR A 204 -9.25 -5.22 0.41
C THR A 204 -9.40 -3.72 0.67
N VAL A 205 -10.54 -3.31 1.22
CA VAL A 205 -10.81 -1.91 1.56
C VAL A 205 -9.96 -1.44 2.73
N GLU A 206 -9.77 -2.27 3.74
CA GLU A 206 -8.92 -1.99 4.91
C GLU A 206 -7.44 -1.86 4.49
N MET A 207 -6.98 -2.68 3.54
CA MET A 207 -5.63 -2.56 2.96
C MET A 207 -5.46 -1.27 2.16
N LEU A 208 -6.46 -0.88 1.35
CA LEU A 208 -6.48 0.43 0.68
C LEU A 208 -6.40 1.56 1.71
N ALA A 209 -7.26 1.52 2.73
CA ALA A 209 -7.35 2.55 3.75
C ALA A 209 -6.05 2.69 4.53
N LEU A 210 -5.49 1.58 5.01
CA LEU A 210 -4.27 1.57 5.81
C LEU A 210 -3.04 1.97 4.97
N ARG A 211 -2.86 1.36 3.80
CA ARG A 211 -1.64 1.52 2.99
C ARG A 211 -1.74 2.62 1.94
N GLY A 212 -2.94 2.94 1.46
CA GLY A 212 -3.15 3.94 0.41
C GLY A 212 -3.62 5.30 0.91
N GLN A 213 -4.36 5.31 2.04
CA GLN A 213 -4.99 6.52 2.57
C GLN A 213 -4.49 6.93 3.96
N GLY A 214 -3.59 6.11 4.57
CA GLY A 214 -2.96 6.43 5.85
C GLY A 214 -3.88 6.32 7.07
N ARG A 215 -4.98 5.57 6.96
CA ARG A 215 -5.97 5.37 8.02
C ARG A 215 -5.48 4.31 9.01
N HIS A 216 -4.84 4.74 10.09
CA HIS A 216 -4.33 3.86 11.15
C HIS A 216 -5.42 3.15 11.95
N ASP A 217 -6.63 3.67 11.93
CA ASP A 217 -7.83 3.07 12.54
C ASP A 217 -8.34 1.85 11.77
N GLN A 218 -7.89 1.67 10.53
CA GLN A 218 -8.30 0.54 9.69
C GLN A 218 -7.36 -0.64 9.87
N LEU A 219 -7.97 -1.78 10.24
CA LEU A 219 -7.27 -3.03 10.52
C LEU A 219 -7.71 -4.09 9.52
N PRO A 220 -6.82 -4.62 8.67
CA PRO A 220 -7.15 -5.72 7.75
C PRO A 220 -7.30 -7.03 8.54
N ALA A 221 -8.38 -7.15 9.32
CA ALA A 221 -8.58 -8.21 10.30
C ALA A 221 -8.64 -9.62 9.67
N GLY A 222 -9.01 -9.72 8.39
CA GLY A 222 -8.97 -10.96 7.60
C GLY A 222 -7.58 -11.31 7.05
N ASP A 223 -6.53 -10.54 7.39
CA ASP A 223 -5.16 -10.88 6.98
C ASP A 223 -4.67 -12.17 7.63
N LEU A 224 -4.15 -13.09 6.81
CA LEU A 224 -3.73 -14.40 7.30
C LEU A 224 -2.62 -14.31 8.37
N GLY A 225 -1.73 -13.33 8.25
CA GLY A 225 -0.70 -13.06 9.27
C GLY A 225 -1.32 -12.66 10.59
N LEU A 226 -2.35 -11.80 10.57
CA LEU A 226 -3.07 -11.41 11.79
C LEU A 226 -3.90 -12.55 12.37
N LEU A 227 -4.60 -13.34 11.52
CA LEU A 227 -5.35 -14.50 11.98
C LEU A 227 -4.43 -15.52 12.68
N LYS A 228 -3.26 -15.80 12.13
CA LYS A 228 -2.24 -16.67 12.73
C LYS A 228 -1.67 -16.08 14.02
N LEU A 229 -1.28 -14.82 14.00
CA LEU A 229 -0.70 -14.14 15.16
C LEU A 229 -1.65 -14.17 16.36
N VAL A 230 -2.88 -13.71 16.16
CA VAL A 230 -3.88 -13.64 17.24
C VAL A 230 -4.31 -15.05 17.66
N GLY A 231 -4.47 -15.99 16.73
CA GLY A 231 -4.76 -17.40 17.04
C GLY A 231 -3.70 -18.00 17.97
N ARG A 232 -2.43 -17.80 17.64
CA ARG A 232 -1.30 -18.24 18.48
C ARG A 232 -1.29 -17.60 19.87
N LEU A 233 -1.57 -16.30 19.95
CA LEU A 233 -1.60 -15.59 21.24
C LEU A 233 -2.75 -16.06 22.13
N LEU A 234 -3.95 -16.26 21.55
CA LEU A 234 -5.14 -16.69 22.29
C LEU A 234 -5.08 -18.17 22.72
N SER A 235 -4.34 -19.01 22.00
CA SER A 235 -4.19 -20.45 22.30
C SER A 235 -3.04 -20.79 23.24
N GLY A 236 -2.32 -19.77 23.77
CA GLY A 236 -1.16 -20.00 24.61
C GLY A 236 0.08 -20.48 23.86
N GLY A 237 0.16 -20.21 22.54
CA GLY A 237 1.36 -20.46 21.73
C GLY A 237 1.22 -21.53 20.63
N ASP A 238 0.04 -22.12 20.42
CA ASP A 238 -0.16 -23.12 19.34
C ASP A 238 0.09 -22.47 17.96
N PRO A 239 1.12 -22.93 17.20
CA PRO A 239 1.45 -22.37 15.90
C PRO A 239 0.42 -22.67 14.79
N ARG A 240 -0.50 -23.61 15.04
CA ARG A 240 -1.56 -23.99 14.09
C ARG A 240 -2.87 -23.25 14.35
N ALA A 241 -2.99 -22.58 15.49
CA ALA A 241 -4.22 -21.89 15.84
C ALA A 241 -4.46 -20.71 14.89
N LEU A 242 -5.70 -20.57 14.44
CA LEU A 242 -6.19 -19.46 13.64
C LEU A 242 -7.32 -18.78 14.41
N ALA A 243 -7.22 -17.45 14.55
CA ALA A 243 -8.32 -16.64 15.04
C ALA A 243 -9.34 -16.37 13.93
N SER A 244 -10.57 -16.05 14.28
CA SER A 244 -11.55 -15.46 13.37
C SER A 244 -11.30 -13.96 13.20
N GLU A 245 -11.83 -13.34 12.14
CA GLU A 245 -11.76 -11.89 11.98
C GLU A 245 -12.36 -11.14 13.19
N SER A 246 -13.45 -11.65 13.78
CA SER A 246 -14.07 -11.05 14.96
C SER A 246 -13.14 -11.10 16.18
N GLN A 247 -12.41 -12.20 16.36
CA GLN A 247 -11.41 -12.30 17.42
C GLN A 247 -10.24 -11.34 17.19
N VAL A 248 -9.77 -11.19 15.94
CA VAL A 248 -8.73 -10.21 15.61
C VAL A 248 -9.22 -8.78 15.91
N ARG A 249 -10.44 -8.42 15.51
CA ARG A 249 -11.02 -7.10 15.82
C ARG A 249 -11.15 -6.87 17.33
N ALA A 250 -11.63 -7.84 18.07
CA ALA A 250 -11.73 -7.76 19.53
C ALA A 250 -10.35 -7.60 20.19
N PHE A 251 -9.35 -8.35 19.72
CA PHE A 251 -7.98 -8.29 20.23
C PHE A 251 -7.35 -6.91 20.02
N PHE A 252 -7.57 -6.27 18.87
CA PHE A 252 -7.03 -4.95 18.55
C PHE A 252 -7.93 -3.78 19.00
N ALA A 253 -9.14 -4.01 19.49
CA ALA A 253 -10.05 -2.96 19.94
C ALA A 253 -9.43 -1.98 20.98
N PRO A 254 -8.57 -2.42 21.94
CA PRO A 254 -7.93 -1.50 22.89
C PRO A 254 -7.00 -0.45 22.25
N TYR A 255 -6.52 -0.69 21.03
CA TYR A 255 -5.66 0.24 20.31
C TYR A 255 -6.43 1.36 19.60
N GLY A 256 -7.76 1.23 19.43
CA GLY A 256 -8.64 2.25 18.89
C GLY A 256 -8.18 2.77 17.52
N GLU A 257 -8.02 4.07 17.42
CA GLU A 257 -7.55 4.77 16.18
C GLU A 257 -6.17 4.34 15.69
N TRP A 258 -5.43 3.54 16.46
CA TRP A 258 -4.08 3.06 16.13
C TRP A 258 -4.02 1.57 15.84
N ALA A 259 -5.18 0.90 15.68
CA ALA A 259 -5.25 -0.56 15.53
C ALA A 259 -4.38 -1.09 14.38
N GLY A 260 -4.39 -0.45 13.21
CA GLY A 260 -3.57 -0.84 12.06
C GLY A 260 -2.08 -0.63 12.29
N LEU A 261 -1.68 0.46 12.98
CA LEU A 261 -0.28 0.70 13.34
C LEU A 261 0.19 -0.28 14.42
N ALA A 262 -0.64 -0.57 15.43
CA ALA A 262 -0.34 -1.56 16.44
C ALA A 262 -0.13 -2.96 15.82
N ALA A 263 -0.97 -3.33 14.84
CA ALA A 263 -0.82 -4.57 14.08
C ALA A 263 0.53 -4.62 13.34
N ALA A 264 0.97 -3.53 12.72
CA ALA A 264 2.28 -3.46 12.06
C ALA A 264 3.43 -3.69 13.06
N HIS A 265 3.34 -3.16 14.29
CA HIS A 265 4.32 -3.40 15.33
C HIS A 265 4.36 -4.84 15.84
N MET A 266 3.24 -5.57 15.76
CA MET A 266 3.14 -6.97 16.19
C MET A 266 3.59 -7.96 15.11
N ILE A 267 3.24 -7.75 13.85
CA ILE A 267 3.60 -8.67 12.75
C ILE A 267 5.11 -8.75 12.56
N GLU A 268 5.83 -7.67 12.86
CA GLU A 268 7.27 -7.61 12.69
C GLU A 268 8.08 -8.01 13.95
N LEU A 269 7.42 -8.54 14.97
CA LEU A 269 8.06 -9.16 16.13
C LEU A 269 8.44 -10.59 15.82
#